data_1e52e557fb1f60ad0b380781804b5e8d
#
_entry.id   1e52e557fb1f60ad0b380781804b5e8d
#
_cell.length_a   1.000
_cell.length_b   1.000
_cell.length_c   1.000
_cell.angle_alpha   90.00
_cell.angle_beta   90.00
_cell.angle_gamma   90.00
#
_symmetry.space_group_name_H-M   'P 1'
#
loop_
_entity.id
_entity.type
_entity.pdbx_description
1 polymer ?
#
loop_
_entity_poly.entity_id
_entity_poly.type
_entity_poly.pdbx_seq_one_letter_code
_entity_poly.pdbx_strand_id
1 'polypeptide(L)'
;MSVRDQNLQTVGFLAATFKIHQTAGDDDLQDDDVGKAVTITGDYEVGPGSDGDILLGKLISLSLTDADNGKRVATVQMGGICTLPVVATVPSVGDRVVVNGSGSVKQAPALGGDDPAGGNVARGTVIDVNGTSEVTLILG
;
A
#
# COMPACT_ATOMS: atom_id res chain seq x y z
N MET A 1 -5.17 14.43 21.30
CA MET A 1 -4.35 13.58 20.39
C MET A 1 -4.17 12.22 21.04
N SER A 2 -4.45 11.15 20.32
CA SER A 2 -4.20 9.81 20.84
C SER A 2 -2.69 9.49 20.74
N VAL A 3 -2.25 8.48 21.48
CA VAL A 3 -0.85 8.04 21.44
C VAL A 3 -0.42 7.67 20.02
N ARG A 4 -1.34 7.11 19.25
CA ARG A 4 -1.07 6.68 17.87
C ARG A 4 -0.77 7.84 16.92
N ASP A 5 -1.15 9.05 17.30
CA ASP A 5 -0.94 10.25 16.46
C ASP A 5 0.38 10.97 16.74
N GLN A 6 1.17 10.47 17.68
CA GLN A 6 2.38 11.14 18.13
C GLN A 6 3.59 10.76 17.28
N ASN A 7 3.88 11.47 16.24
CA ASN A 7 5.14 11.45 15.47
C ASN A 7 5.67 10.07 15.03
N LEU A 8 4.95 9.00 15.29
CA LEU A 8 5.41 7.65 14.90
C LEU A 8 5.47 7.47 13.39
N GLN A 9 4.64 8.21 12.67
CA GLN A 9 4.56 8.12 11.21
C GLN A 9 5.82 8.62 10.50
N THR A 10 6.64 9.42 11.17
CA THR A 10 7.89 9.92 10.59
C THR A 10 9.10 9.09 10.93
N VAL A 11 8.97 8.13 11.86
CA VAL A 11 10.07 7.25 12.25
C VAL A 11 10.30 6.21 11.17
N GLY A 12 11.52 6.18 10.61
CA GLY A 12 11.88 5.24 9.57
C GLY A 12 11.17 5.50 8.24
N PHE A 13 10.64 6.69 8.04
CA PHE A 13 9.93 7.05 6.81
C PHE A 13 10.88 6.94 5.61
N LEU A 14 10.47 6.17 4.62
CA LEU A 14 11.17 6.02 3.35
C LEU A 14 10.15 6.17 2.23
N ALA A 15 10.42 7.06 1.29
CA ALA A 15 9.56 7.27 0.15
C ALA A 15 10.37 7.36 -1.13
N ALA A 16 9.77 6.94 -2.23
CA ALA A 16 10.37 7.05 -3.56
C ALA A 16 9.30 7.35 -4.60
N THR A 17 9.76 7.75 -5.78
CA THR A 17 8.89 8.14 -6.89
C THR A 17 8.88 7.06 -7.96
N PHE A 18 7.70 6.76 -8.48
CA PHE A 18 7.45 5.68 -9.44
C PHE A 18 6.57 6.17 -10.58
N LYS A 19 6.65 5.46 -11.71
CA LYS A 19 5.65 5.59 -12.78
C LYS A 19 4.32 5.02 -12.29
N ILE A 20 3.24 5.42 -12.94
CA ILE A 20 1.90 4.91 -12.67
C ILE A 20 1.51 3.93 -13.77
N HIS A 21 1.03 2.76 -13.38
CA HIS A 21 0.49 1.78 -14.33
C HIS A 21 -0.68 2.39 -15.10
N GLN A 22 -0.74 2.12 -16.39
CA GLN A 22 -1.82 2.61 -17.26
C GLN A 22 -2.61 1.45 -17.84
N THR A 23 -3.92 1.64 -17.90
CA THR A 23 -4.83 0.73 -18.58
C THR A 23 -5.52 1.52 -19.70
N ALA A 24 -5.35 1.05 -20.93
CA ALA A 24 -5.90 1.72 -22.13
C ALA A 24 -5.48 3.20 -22.24
N GLY A 25 -4.27 3.52 -21.80
CA GLY A 25 -3.71 4.88 -21.85
C GLY A 25 -4.07 5.78 -20.68
N ASP A 26 -4.87 5.31 -19.73
CA ASP A 26 -5.28 6.08 -18.56
C ASP A 26 -4.54 5.62 -17.32
N ASP A 27 -4.14 6.56 -16.47
CA ASP A 27 -3.49 6.26 -15.19
C ASP A 27 -4.43 5.49 -14.27
N ASP A 28 -3.95 4.39 -13.71
CA ASP A 28 -4.72 3.58 -12.76
C ASP A 28 -4.80 4.21 -11.37
N LEU A 29 -3.95 5.20 -11.08
CA LEU A 29 -3.99 5.95 -9.84
C LEU A 29 -4.39 7.40 -10.14
N GLN A 30 -5.40 7.87 -9.45
CA GLN A 30 -5.94 9.22 -9.58
C GLN A 30 -5.85 9.95 -8.24
N ASP A 31 -6.24 11.21 -8.20
CA ASP A 31 -6.11 12.04 -6.99
C ASP A 31 -6.85 11.46 -5.78
N ASP A 32 -7.97 10.79 -5.98
CA ASP A 32 -8.73 10.14 -4.87
C ASP A 32 -8.05 8.87 -4.36
N ASP A 33 -7.00 8.39 -5.00
CA ASP A 33 -6.24 7.23 -4.52
C ASP A 33 -5.13 7.61 -3.55
N VAL A 34 -4.87 8.89 -3.36
CA VAL A 34 -3.88 9.35 -2.36
C VAL A 34 -4.33 8.86 -0.97
N GLY A 35 -3.40 8.24 -0.26
CA GLY A 35 -3.67 7.61 1.03
C GLY A 35 -4.01 6.13 0.97
N LYS A 36 -4.09 5.56 -0.21
CA LYS A 36 -4.43 4.15 -0.42
C LYS A 36 -3.20 3.27 -0.63
N ALA A 37 -3.41 1.96 -0.57
CA ALA A 37 -2.36 0.96 -0.76
C ALA A 37 -2.04 0.76 -2.24
N VAL A 38 -0.76 0.58 -2.55
CA VAL A 38 -0.29 0.29 -3.91
C VAL A 38 0.69 -0.88 -3.90
N THR A 39 0.86 -1.49 -5.08
CA THR A 39 1.81 -2.57 -5.31
C THR A 39 2.71 -2.23 -6.49
N ILE A 40 3.81 -2.97 -6.65
CA ILE A 40 4.67 -2.90 -7.84
C ILE A 40 3.95 -3.61 -8.98
N THR A 41 3.82 -2.94 -10.11
CA THR A 41 3.14 -3.47 -11.31
C THR A 41 4.08 -3.62 -12.50
N GLY A 42 5.30 -3.14 -12.40
CA GLY A 42 6.31 -3.21 -13.46
C GLY A 42 7.59 -2.54 -13.01
N ASP A 43 8.52 -2.31 -13.93
CA ASP A 43 9.81 -1.69 -13.65
C ASP A 43 9.61 -0.23 -13.22
N TYR A 44 9.94 0.09 -11.96
CA TYR A 44 9.73 1.43 -11.38
C TYR A 44 8.28 1.92 -11.53
N GLU A 45 7.32 0.99 -11.48
CA GLU A 45 5.91 1.27 -11.75
C GLU A 45 5.04 0.76 -10.62
N VAL A 46 4.03 1.55 -10.25
CA VAL A 46 3.07 1.18 -9.20
C VAL A 46 1.64 1.33 -9.69
N GLY A 47 0.76 0.61 -9.08
CA GLY A 47 -0.68 0.66 -9.32
C GLY A 47 -1.44 -0.05 -8.20
N PRO A 48 -2.77 -0.16 -8.32
CA PRO A 48 -3.58 -0.85 -7.32
C PRO A 48 -3.32 -2.36 -7.30
N GLY A 49 -2.85 -2.94 -8.41
CA GLY A 49 -2.59 -4.37 -8.50
C GLY A 49 -3.86 -5.21 -8.52
N SER A 50 -3.72 -6.46 -8.13
CA SER A 50 -4.81 -7.43 -8.03
C SER A 50 -4.97 -7.93 -6.61
N ASP A 51 -6.13 -8.49 -6.29
CA ASP A 51 -6.40 -9.06 -4.97
C ASP A 51 -5.35 -10.12 -4.61
N GLY A 52 -4.71 -9.93 -3.46
CA GLY A 52 -3.66 -10.82 -2.96
C GLY A 52 -2.24 -10.42 -3.34
N ASP A 53 -2.05 -9.37 -4.12
CA ASP A 53 -0.71 -8.91 -4.47
C ASP A 53 0.02 -8.33 -3.26
N ILE A 54 1.36 -8.25 -3.38
CA ILE A 54 2.21 -7.73 -2.31
C ILE A 54 1.96 -6.23 -2.09
N LEU A 55 1.88 -5.81 -0.84
CA LEU A 55 1.83 -4.40 -0.49
C LEU A 55 3.23 -3.78 -0.68
N LEU A 56 3.35 -2.79 -1.55
CA LEU A 56 4.56 -1.96 -1.60
C LEU A 56 4.52 -0.89 -0.52
N GLY A 57 3.43 -0.16 -0.44
CA GLY A 57 3.29 0.91 0.53
C GLY A 57 2.06 1.76 0.30
N LYS A 58 2.12 2.97 0.83
CA LYS A 58 1.02 3.94 0.80
C LYS A 58 1.30 5.02 -0.24
N LEU A 59 0.33 5.30 -1.10
CA LEU A 59 0.42 6.43 -2.03
C LEU A 59 0.32 7.74 -1.25
N ILE A 60 1.38 8.54 -1.28
CA ILE A 60 1.46 9.80 -0.54
C ILE A 60 0.99 10.96 -1.38
N SER A 61 1.41 11.01 -2.64
CA SER A 61 1.06 12.12 -3.54
C SER A 61 1.23 11.71 -4.99
N LEU A 62 0.58 12.47 -5.86
CA LEU A 62 0.76 12.41 -7.31
C LEU A 62 1.27 13.76 -7.78
N SER A 63 2.20 13.76 -8.73
CA SER A 63 2.67 14.99 -9.35
C SER A 63 1.57 15.64 -10.19
N LEU A 64 1.74 16.88 -10.53
CA LEU A 64 0.95 17.51 -11.60
C LEU A 64 1.29 16.82 -12.92
N THR A 65 0.35 16.87 -13.87
CA THR A 65 0.58 16.33 -15.21
C THR A 65 1.71 17.08 -15.88
N ASP A 66 2.71 16.34 -16.39
CA ASP A 66 3.83 16.92 -17.11
C ASP A 66 3.33 17.54 -18.41
N ALA A 67 3.71 18.82 -18.65
CA ALA A 67 3.25 19.53 -19.84
C ALA A 67 3.84 18.95 -21.14
N ASP A 68 5.00 18.29 -21.07
CA ASP A 68 5.69 17.75 -22.25
C ASP A 68 5.17 16.37 -22.65
N ASN A 69 4.88 15.49 -21.69
CA ASN A 69 4.50 14.10 -22.00
C ASN A 69 3.11 13.69 -21.48
N GLY A 70 2.41 14.57 -20.78
CA GLY A 70 1.08 14.29 -20.26
C GLY A 70 1.04 13.29 -19.12
N LYS A 71 2.18 12.93 -18.51
CA LYS A 71 2.29 11.89 -17.49
C LYS A 71 2.45 12.46 -16.11
N ARG A 72 2.04 11.68 -15.13
CA ARG A 72 2.21 11.95 -13.70
C ARG A 72 3.11 10.90 -13.10
N VAL A 73 3.70 11.20 -11.96
CA VAL A 73 4.46 10.24 -11.15
C VAL A 73 3.87 10.15 -9.75
N ALA A 74 4.06 9.01 -9.12
CA ALA A 74 3.53 8.72 -7.79
C ALA A 74 4.67 8.68 -6.78
N THR A 75 4.46 9.33 -5.62
CA THR A 75 5.36 9.20 -4.48
C THR A 75 4.73 8.22 -3.50
N VAL A 76 5.47 7.16 -3.16
CA VAL A 76 4.99 6.06 -2.33
C VAL A 76 5.85 5.93 -1.09
N GLN A 77 5.21 5.87 0.07
CA GLN A 77 5.88 5.54 1.33
C GLN A 77 6.07 4.03 1.39
N MET A 78 7.32 3.59 1.50
CA MET A 78 7.70 2.18 1.50
C MET A 78 8.25 1.70 2.83
N GLY A 79 8.44 2.59 3.79
CA GLY A 79 8.99 2.25 5.10
C GLY A 79 8.38 3.10 6.19
N GLY A 80 8.56 2.66 7.44
CA GLY A 80 8.03 3.34 8.61
C GLY A 80 6.61 2.92 8.92
N ILE A 81 5.86 3.79 9.57
CA ILE A 81 4.50 3.51 10.05
C ILE A 81 3.50 4.26 9.19
N CYS A 82 2.46 3.58 8.75
CA CYS A 82 1.38 4.22 7.99
C CYS A 82 0.03 3.61 8.32
N THR A 83 -1.04 4.38 8.02
CA THR A 83 -2.42 3.95 8.15
C THR A 83 -3.00 3.76 6.76
N LEU A 84 -3.63 2.61 6.53
CA LEU A 84 -4.22 2.24 5.25
C LEU A 84 -5.67 1.80 5.43
N PRO A 85 -6.52 2.04 4.42
CA PRO A 85 -7.87 1.50 4.44
C PRO A 85 -7.86 -0.03 4.40
N VAL A 86 -8.85 -0.65 4.99
CA VAL A 86 -8.93 -2.10 5.13
C VAL A 86 -10.27 -2.63 4.63
N VAL A 87 -10.24 -3.84 4.09
CA VAL A 87 -11.45 -4.60 3.73
C VAL A 87 -11.39 -5.98 4.37
N ALA A 88 -12.49 -6.69 4.32
CA ALA A 88 -12.55 -8.07 4.84
C ALA A 88 -11.57 -8.97 4.04
N THR A 89 -10.82 -9.85 4.69
CA THR A 89 -10.82 -10.11 6.13
C THR A 89 -9.98 -9.08 6.87
N VAL A 90 -10.55 -8.43 7.87
CA VAL A 90 -9.85 -7.41 8.66
C VAL A 90 -8.76 -8.10 9.49
N PRO A 91 -7.50 -7.67 9.39
CA PRO A 91 -6.42 -8.26 10.18
C PRO A 91 -6.53 -7.86 11.65
N SER A 92 -5.92 -8.67 12.51
CA SER A 92 -5.72 -8.36 13.93
C SER A 92 -4.32 -7.79 14.16
N VAL A 93 -4.11 -7.18 15.31
CA VAL A 93 -2.78 -6.70 15.71
C VAL A 93 -1.79 -7.88 15.65
N GLY A 94 -0.64 -7.64 15.03
CA GLY A 94 0.39 -8.65 14.80
C GLY A 94 0.29 -9.39 13.48
N ASP A 95 -0.82 -9.26 12.76
CA ASP A 95 -1.00 -9.90 11.45
C ASP A 95 -0.23 -9.15 10.36
N ARG A 96 -0.02 -9.84 9.25
CA ARG A 96 0.53 -9.27 8.03
C ARG A 96 -0.57 -9.11 7.00
N VAL A 97 -0.33 -8.26 5.99
CA VAL A 97 -1.35 -7.89 5.04
C VAL A 97 -0.91 -8.07 3.59
N VAL A 98 -1.90 -8.13 2.71
CA VAL A 98 -1.76 -8.05 1.25
C VAL A 98 -2.72 -6.98 0.75
N VAL A 99 -2.55 -6.52 -0.50
CA VAL A 99 -3.51 -5.58 -1.09
C VAL A 99 -4.75 -6.32 -1.60
N ASN A 100 -5.86 -5.59 -1.73
CA ASN A 100 -7.10 -6.16 -2.27
C ASN A 100 -7.29 -5.86 -3.77
N GLY A 101 -6.40 -5.04 -4.36
CA GLY A 101 -6.52 -4.62 -5.76
C GLY A 101 -7.32 -3.35 -6.00
N SER A 102 -7.86 -2.74 -4.94
CA SER A 102 -8.66 -1.51 -5.04
C SER A 102 -8.22 -0.43 -4.05
N GLY A 103 -6.97 -0.49 -3.58
CA GLY A 103 -6.41 0.53 -2.71
C GLY A 103 -6.51 0.23 -1.23
N SER A 104 -7.10 -0.88 -0.84
CA SER A 104 -7.21 -1.31 0.56
C SER A 104 -6.29 -2.51 0.83
N VAL A 105 -6.09 -2.81 2.10
CA VAL A 105 -5.37 -4.01 2.52
C VAL A 105 -6.33 -4.97 3.23
N LYS A 106 -5.92 -6.22 3.33
CA LYS A 106 -6.66 -7.26 4.06
C LYS A 106 -5.70 -8.22 4.71
N GLN A 107 -6.19 -9.04 5.63
CA GLN A 107 -5.36 -10.06 6.26
C GLN A 107 -4.73 -10.96 5.20
N ALA A 108 -3.43 -11.19 5.33
CA ALA A 108 -2.74 -12.12 4.44
C ALA A 108 -3.25 -13.55 4.69
N PRO A 109 -3.37 -14.36 3.63
CA PRO A 109 -3.76 -15.75 3.80
C PRO A 109 -2.72 -16.54 4.62
N ALA A 110 -3.18 -17.56 5.33
CA ALA A 110 -2.29 -18.46 6.06
C ALA A 110 -1.36 -19.20 5.08
N LEU A 111 -0.16 -19.51 5.55
CA LEU A 111 0.77 -20.34 4.79
C LEU A 111 0.20 -21.75 4.63
N GLY A 112 0.28 -22.28 3.43
CA GLY A 112 -0.12 -23.64 3.10
C GLY A 112 1.02 -24.42 2.47
N GLY A 113 0.83 -25.71 2.25
CA GLY A 113 1.83 -26.57 1.64
C GLY A 113 2.16 -26.22 0.19
N ASP A 114 1.28 -25.47 -0.47
CA ASP A 114 1.44 -25.06 -1.86
C ASP A 114 2.03 -23.67 -2.03
N ASP A 115 2.36 -23.00 -0.93
CA ASP A 115 2.96 -21.67 -1.00
C ASP A 115 4.34 -21.72 -1.65
N PRO A 116 4.71 -20.67 -2.39
CA PRO A 116 6.02 -20.65 -3.03
C PRO A 116 7.14 -20.66 -2.00
N ALA A 117 8.34 -21.05 -2.45
CA ALA A 117 9.54 -20.99 -1.61
C ALA A 117 9.73 -19.55 -1.10
N GLY A 118 9.91 -19.41 0.22
CA GLY A 118 10.00 -18.11 0.87
C GLY A 118 8.69 -17.61 1.50
N GLY A 119 7.61 -18.38 1.39
CA GLY A 119 6.32 -18.09 2.01
C GLY A 119 5.39 -17.27 1.14
N ASN A 120 4.37 -16.70 1.75
CA ASN A 120 3.41 -15.88 1.02
C ASN A 120 3.92 -14.44 0.83
N VAL A 121 3.19 -13.68 0.03
CA VAL A 121 3.55 -12.30 -0.32
C VAL A 121 3.18 -11.28 0.76
N ALA A 122 2.91 -11.73 1.97
CA ALA A 122 2.50 -10.85 3.06
C ALA A 122 3.61 -9.89 3.47
N ARG A 123 3.22 -8.68 3.83
CA ARG A 123 4.15 -7.65 4.27
C ARG A 123 3.53 -6.80 5.38
N GLY A 124 4.40 -6.14 6.12
CA GLY A 124 3.99 -5.24 7.20
C GLY A 124 3.55 -5.98 8.45
N THR A 125 3.46 -5.27 9.54
CA THR A 125 2.92 -5.81 10.79
C THR A 125 1.88 -4.84 11.31
N VAL A 126 0.66 -5.30 11.49
CA VAL A 126 -0.43 -4.46 12.02
C VAL A 126 -0.19 -4.17 13.49
N ILE A 127 -0.19 -2.89 13.85
CA ILE A 127 0.01 -2.44 15.24
C ILE A 127 -1.23 -1.82 15.84
N ASP A 128 -2.22 -1.46 15.02
CA ASP A 128 -3.49 -0.91 15.50
C ASP A 128 -4.59 -1.19 14.48
N VAL A 129 -5.78 -1.50 14.96
CA VAL A 129 -6.97 -1.75 14.14
C VAL A 129 -8.05 -0.77 14.55
N ASN A 130 -8.57 0.01 13.63
CA ASN A 130 -9.64 0.96 13.85
C ASN A 130 -10.94 0.42 13.23
N GLY A 131 -11.68 -0.35 14.00
CA GLY A 131 -12.93 -0.94 13.55
C GLY A 131 -12.75 -1.82 12.32
N THR A 132 -13.54 -1.56 11.28
CA THR A 132 -13.46 -2.23 9.98
C THR A 132 -13.03 -1.30 8.86
N SER A 133 -12.56 -0.09 9.18
CA SER A 133 -12.28 0.94 8.18
C SER A 133 -10.81 1.11 7.85
N GLU A 134 -9.92 1.01 8.85
CA GLU A 134 -8.50 1.21 8.60
C GLU A 134 -7.62 0.49 9.61
N VAL A 135 -6.37 0.27 9.24
CA VAL A 135 -5.34 -0.31 10.11
C VAL A 135 -4.08 0.54 10.03
N THR A 136 -3.33 0.56 11.13
CA THR A 136 -1.99 1.16 11.17
C THR A 136 -0.99 0.04 11.23
N LEU A 137 0.06 0.13 10.41
CA LEU A 137 1.05 -0.94 10.30
C LEU A 137 2.46 -0.39 10.13
N ILE A 138 3.43 -1.22 10.47
CA ILE A 138 4.85 -0.98 10.22
C ILE A 138 5.18 -1.65 8.90
N LEU A 139 5.67 -0.86 7.94
CA LEU A 139 6.15 -1.36 6.66
C LEU A 139 7.58 -1.91 6.85
N GLY A 140 7.75 -3.15 6.53
CA GLY A 140 9.04 -3.77 6.73
C GLY A 140 9.19 -5.14 6.15
#